data_958db3ee6bccf02563a3f307a9e6a7db
#
_entry.id   958db3ee6bccf02563a3f307a9e6a7db
#
_cell.length_a   1.000
_cell.length_b   1.000
_cell.length_c   1.000
_cell.angle_alpha   90.00
_cell.angle_beta   90.00
_cell.angle_gamma   90.00
#
_symmetry.space_group_name_H-M   'P 1'
#
loop_
_entity.id
_entity.type
_entity.pdbx_description
1 polymer ?
#
loop_
_entity_poly.entity_id
_entity_poly.type
_entity_poly.pdbx_seq_one_letter_code
_entity_poly.pdbx_strand_id
1 'polypeptide(L)'
;MFTGIIETLGEIKALHKDGGNVHITIASSVTEELKIDQSVAHNGVCLTVIAINKNEYTVTAIQETIDKTNLSDWKTGDFVNLERAMKLGDRLDGHIVQGHVDQTGICKSIKEANGSWYFTFEYDPILNNLTIEKGSITINGVSLTVVNSLKNEFSVAIIPYTYEHTNFKNFKVGTKINLEFDVIGKYVSKLYSLK
;
A
#
# COMPACT_ATOMS: atom_id res chain seq x y z
N MET A 1 -2.42 -10.10 -7.88
CA MET A 1 -3.42 -10.05 -6.80
C MET A 1 -2.72 -10.27 -5.49
N PHE A 2 -3.15 -9.58 -4.44
CA PHE A 2 -2.59 -9.56 -3.09
C PHE A 2 -3.74 -9.68 -2.08
N THR A 3 -3.40 -9.85 -0.82
CA THR A 3 -4.36 -9.97 0.29
C THR A 3 -4.36 -8.75 1.21
N GLY A 4 -3.32 -7.94 1.14
CA GLY A 4 -3.05 -6.84 2.06
C GLY A 4 -2.44 -7.30 3.39
N ILE A 5 -1.87 -8.50 3.42
CA ILE A 5 -1.11 -9.02 4.56
C ILE A 5 0.39 -8.86 4.26
N ILE A 6 1.04 -7.98 5.00
CA ILE A 6 2.45 -7.67 4.78
C ILE A 6 3.32 -8.84 5.24
N GLU A 7 4.20 -9.29 4.36
CA GLU A 7 5.15 -10.37 4.66
C GLU A 7 6.40 -9.85 5.36
N THR A 8 6.91 -8.70 4.92
CA THR A 8 8.14 -8.10 5.45
C THR A 8 8.27 -6.63 5.05
N LEU A 9 9.29 -5.96 5.59
CA LEU A 9 9.73 -4.65 5.13
C LEU A 9 10.91 -4.78 4.18
N GLY A 10 10.91 -4.01 3.09
CA GLY A 10 12.05 -3.86 2.19
C GLY A 10 12.71 -2.52 2.37
N GLU A 11 14.04 -2.50 2.38
CA GLU A 11 14.83 -1.27 2.41
C GLU A 11 15.16 -0.79 1.00
N ILE A 12 14.88 0.46 0.68
CA ILE A 12 15.25 1.07 -0.60
C ILE A 12 16.75 1.32 -0.61
N LYS A 13 17.48 0.63 -1.50
CA LYS A 13 18.93 0.75 -1.65
C LYS A 13 19.35 1.75 -2.70
N ALA A 14 18.58 1.89 -3.78
CA ALA A 14 18.84 2.86 -4.83
C ALA A 14 17.56 3.26 -5.57
N LEU A 15 17.56 4.47 -6.09
CA LEU A 15 16.55 5.03 -6.98
C LEU A 15 17.25 5.61 -8.20
N HIS A 16 17.00 5.04 -9.37
CA HIS A 16 17.62 5.50 -10.62
C HIS A 16 16.53 5.96 -11.60
N LYS A 17 16.58 7.22 -12.01
CA LYS A 17 15.67 7.79 -13.01
C LYS A 17 16.18 7.46 -14.42
N ASP A 18 15.29 6.95 -15.25
CA ASP A 18 15.52 6.66 -16.66
C ASP A 18 14.33 7.16 -17.50
N GLY A 19 14.48 8.32 -18.11
CA GLY A 19 13.39 9.01 -18.79
C GLY A 19 12.23 9.32 -17.83
N GLY A 20 11.04 8.82 -18.16
CA GLY A 20 9.83 8.90 -17.31
C GLY A 20 9.70 7.76 -16.30
N ASN A 21 10.68 6.85 -16.21
CA ASN A 21 10.64 5.71 -15.32
C ASN A 21 11.57 5.92 -14.11
N VAL A 22 11.32 5.17 -13.04
CA VAL A 22 12.22 5.05 -11.90
C VAL A 22 12.47 3.56 -11.64
N HIS A 23 13.74 3.16 -11.71
CA HIS A 23 14.19 1.85 -11.26
C HIS A 23 14.49 1.92 -9.77
N ILE A 24 13.91 1.00 -9.00
CA ILE A 24 13.99 0.97 -7.55
C ILE A 24 14.66 -0.33 -7.15
N THR A 25 15.82 -0.25 -6.50
CA THR A 25 16.51 -1.42 -5.94
C THR A 25 16.16 -1.55 -4.47
N ILE A 26 15.73 -2.73 -4.07
CA ILE A 26 15.21 -3.02 -2.73
C ILE A 26 15.92 -4.26 -2.18
N ALA A 27 16.39 -4.18 -0.93
CA ALA A 27 16.89 -5.31 -0.16
C ALA A 27 15.78 -5.86 0.73
N SER A 28 15.59 -7.17 0.73
CA SER A 28 14.54 -7.81 1.53
C SER A 28 14.84 -9.28 1.82
N SER A 29 14.29 -9.80 2.91
CA SER A 29 14.37 -11.21 3.28
C SER A 29 13.68 -12.16 2.29
N VAL A 30 12.70 -11.67 1.51
CA VAL A 30 11.98 -12.49 0.52
C VAL A 30 12.68 -12.51 -0.84
N THR A 31 13.78 -11.78 -1.04
CA THR A 31 14.46 -11.65 -2.34
C THR A 31 14.88 -13.00 -2.93
N GLU A 32 15.39 -13.93 -2.11
CA GLU A 32 15.85 -15.25 -2.56
C GLU A 32 14.73 -16.11 -3.14
N GLU A 33 13.48 -15.86 -2.76
CA GLU A 33 12.30 -16.57 -3.26
C GLU A 33 11.67 -15.92 -4.49
N LEU A 34 12.13 -14.73 -4.88
CA LEU A 34 11.61 -13.99 -6.03
C LEU A 34 12.17 -14.55 -7.34
N LYS A 35 11.43 -14.31 -8.42
CA LYS A 35 11.86 -14.55 -9.80
C LYS A 35 11.58 -13.31 -10.64
N ILE A 36 12.38 -13.13 -11.70
CA ILE A 36 12.11 -12.11 -12.71
C ILE A 36 10.70 -12.31 -13.25
N ASP A 37 10.00 -11.23 -13.59
CA ASP A 37 8.62 -11.17 -14.07
C ASP A 37 7.54 -11.44 -12.99
N GLN A 38 7.92 -11.62 -11.73
CA GLN A 38 6.95 -11.69 -10.64
C GLN A 38 6.50 -10.30 -10.18
N SER A 39 5.24 -10.23 -9.74
CA SER A 39 4.67 -9.04 -9.11
C SER A 39 4.88 -9.06 -7.61
N VAL A 40 5.32 -7.93 -7.06
CA VAL A 40 5.42 -7.66 -5.63
C VAL A 40 4.75 -6.32 -5.35
N ALA A 41 3.96 -6.23 -4.30
CA ALA A 41 3.38 -4.97 -3.83
C ALA A 41 4.37 -4.24 -2.91
N HIS A 42 4.64 -2.97 -3.20
CA HIS A 42 5.54 -2.09 -2.45
C HIS A 42 4.71 -0.92 -1.91
N ASN A 43 4.46 -0.87 -0.62
CA ASN A 43 3.47 0.06 -0.05
C ASN A 43 2.14 0.05 -0.84
N GLY A 44 1.67 -1.15 -1.24
CA GLY A 44 0.46 -1.34 -2.02
C GLY A 44 0.59 -1.05 -3.52
N VAL A 45 1.77 -0.71 -4.03
CA VAL A 45 2.03 -0.51 -5.46
C VAL A 45 2.55 -1.80 -6.06
N CYS A 46 1.79 -2.40 -6.97
CA CYS A 46 2.19 -3.58 -7.73
C CYS A 46 3.27 -3.22 -8.74
N LEU A 47 4.47 -3.77 -8.56
CA LEU A 47 5.60 -3.58 -9.48
C LEU A 47 6.20 -4.92 -9.85
N THR A 48 6.71 -5.03 -11.09
CA THR A 48 7.31 -6.24 -11.61
C THR A 48 8.80 -6.29 -11.35
N VAL A 49 9.29 -7.42 -10.88
CA VAL A 49 10.73 -7.69 -10.67
C VAL A 49 11.42 -7.80 -12.03
N ILE A 50 12.41 -6.95 -12.29
CA ILE A 50 13.16 -6.93 -13.56
C ILE A 50 14.60 -7.45 -13.42
N ALA A 51 15.16 -7.43 -12.21
CA ALA A 51 16.49 -7.96 -11.93
C ALA A 51 16.59 -8.44 -10.49
N ILE A 52 17.47 -9.40 -10.24
CA ILE A 52 17.79 -9.93 -8.90
C ILE A 52 19.31 -10.03 -8.79
N ASN A 53 19.87 -9.50 -7.70
CA ASN A 53 21.30 -9.57 -7.39
C ASN A 53 21.51 -9.83 -5.90
N LYS A 54 21.89 -11.07 -5.55
CA LYS A 54 22.05 -11.52 -4.16
C LYS A 54 20.76 -11.27 -3.34
N ASN A 55 20.83 -10.46 -2.31
CA ASN A 55 19.72 -10.09 -1.42
C ASN A 55 18.94 -8.84 -1.87
N GLU A 56 19.19 -8.34 -3.08
CA GLU A 56 18.54 -7.17 -3.66
C GLU A 56 17.81 -7.54 -4.94
N TYR A 57 16.70 -6.86 -5.20
CA TYR A 57 16.00 -6.95 -6.48
C TYR A 57 15.64 -5.54 -6.97
N THR A 58 15.40 -5.43 -8.26
CA THR A 58 15.03 -4.16 -8.90
C THR A 58 13.65 -4.28 -9.54
N VAL A 59 12.84 -3.26 -9.35
CA VAL A 59 11.54 -3.06 -10.01
C VAL A 59 11.53 -1.74 -10.75
N THR A 60 10.57 -1.56 -11.67
CA THR A 60 10.41 -0.31 -12.42
C THR A 60 9.03 0.27 -12.19
N ALA A 61 8.97 1.55 -11.80
CA ALA A 61 7.76 2.35 -11.79
C ALA A 61 7.72 3.28 -13.00
N ILE A 62 6.60 3.31 -13.72
CA ILE A 62 6.33 4.23 -14.83
C ILE A 62 5.79 5.56 -14.32
N GLN A 63 5.80 6.59 -15.15
CA GLN A 63 5.36 7.95 -14.78
C GLN A 63 3.96 7.97 -14.16
N GLU A 64 2.98 7.24 -14.72
CA GLU A 64 1.62 7.17 -14.17
C GLU A 64 1.61 6.66 -12.72
N THR A 65 2.41 5.64 -12.42
CA THR A 65 2.54 5.09 -11.06
C THR A 65 3.16 6.11 -10.11
N ILE A 66 4.18 6.84 -10.57
CA ILE A 66 4.84 7.87 -9.78
C ILE A 66 3.87 9.01 -9.43
N ASP A 67 3.04 9.43 -10.40
CA ASP A 67 2.11 10.56 -10.24
C ASP A 67 0.95 10.23 -9.28
N LYS A 68 0.50 8.97 -9.25
CA LYS A 68 -0.65 8.53 -8.44
C LYS A 68 -0.31 8.04 -7.04
N THR A 69 0.97 7.86 -6.74
CA THR A 69 1.41 7.22 -5.49
C THR A 69 2.33 8.11 -4.67
N ASN A 70 2.68 7.67 -3.47
CA ASN A 70 3.71 8.34 -2.67
C ASN A 70 5.14 7.97 -3.08
N LEU A 71 5.33 7.28 -4.19
CA LEU A 71 6.62 6.78 -4.66
C LEU A 71 7.62 7.92 -4.96
N SER A 72 7.11 9.08 -5.42
CA SER A 72 7.93 10.29 -5.62
C SER A 72 8.63 10.80 -4.36
N ASP A 73 8.12 10.44 -3.17
CA ASP A 73 8.65 10.90 -1.88
C ASP A 73 9.69 9.92 -1.31
N TRP A 74 9.87 8.74 -1.92
CA TRP A 74 10.77 7.71 -1.43
C TRP A 74 12.23 8.11 -1.56
N LYS A 75 13.03 7.66 -0.60
CA LYS A 75 14.47 7.92 -0.54
C LYS A 75 15.23 6.64 -0.21
N THR A 76 16.50 6.60 -0.59
CA THR A 76 17.42 5.55 -0.14
C THR A 76 17.45 5.50 1.38
N GLY A 77 17.30 4.30 1.94
CA GLY A 77 17.19 4.04 3.37
C GLY A 77 15.76 3.99 3.90
N ASP A 78 14.75 4.37 3.11
CA ASP A 78 13.35 4.20 3.52
C ASP A 78 12.94 2.72 3.51
N PHE A 79 11.97 2.39 4.38
CA PHE A 79 11.38 1.05 4.46
C PHE A 79 9.95 1.05 3.90
N VAL A 80 9.69 0.11 3.00
CA VAL A 80 8.38 -0.09 2.37
C VAL A 80 7.80 -1.45 2.76
N ASN A 81 6.48 -1.51 2.94
CA ASN A 81 5.76 -2.76 3.15
C ASN A 81 5.83 -3.62 1.89
N LEU A 82 6.13 -4.89 2.03
CA LEU A 82 6.21 -5.85 0.92
C LEU A 82 5.22 -6.99 1.09
N GLU A 83 4.56 -7.32 -0.01
CA GLU A 83 3.74 -8.52 -0.14
C GLU A 83 3.94 -9.10 -1.54
N ARG A 84 4.24 -10.39 -1.65
CA ARG A 84 4.30 -11.11 -2.93
C ARG A 84 2.90 -11.40 -3.44
N ALA A 85 2.74 -11.51 -4.76
CA ALA A 85 1.48 -11.93 -5.35
C ALA A 85 1.06 -13.31 -4.80
N MET A 86 -0.21 -13.43 -4.38
CA MET A 86 -0.78 -14.69 -3.89
C MET A 86 -0.77 -15.76 -4.98
N LYS A 87 -0.61 -17.01 -4.59
CA LYS A 87 -0.75 -18.18 -5.48
C LYS A 87 -2.21 -18.62 -5.51
N LEU A 88 -2.58 -19.31 -6.59
CA LEU A 88 -3.91 -19.90 -6.67
C LEU A 88 -4.06 -20.98 -5.59
N GLY A 89 -5.09 -20.84 -4.75
CA GLY A 89 -5.35 -21.73 -3.63
C GLY A 89 -4.86 -21.22 -2.27
N ASP A 90 -4.12 -20.11 -2.24
CA ASP A 90 -3.75 -19.46 -0.99
C ASP A 90 -4.99 -18.90 -0.24
N ARG A 91 -4.86 -18.72 1.06
CA ARG A 91 -5.91 -18.10 1.88
C ARG A 91 -5.97 -16.60 1.62
N LEU A 92 -7.19 -16.05 1.64
CA LEU A 92 -7.44 -14.62 1.61
C LEU A 92 -7.61 -14.13 3.07
N ASP A 93 -6.53 -13.91 3.78
CA ASP A 93 -6.57 -13.51 5.19
C ASP A 93 -6.88 -12.00 5.40
N GLY A 94 -6.82 -11.18 4.33
CA GLY A 94 -7.25 -9.78 4.31
C GLY A 94 -8.50 -9.58 3.44
N HIS A 95 -8.35 -8.83 2.35
CA HIS A 95 -9.37 -8.66 1.31
C HIS A 95 -8.73 -8.70 -0.09
N ILE A 96 -9.52 -8.58 -1.15
CA ILE A 96 -8.99 -8.57 -2.52
C ILE A 96 -8.26 -7.26 -2.77
N VAL A 97 -6.93 -7.32 -2.88
CA VAL A 97 -6.05 -6.18 -3.17
C VAL A 97 -5.40 -6.38 -4.53
N GLN A 98 -5.49 -5.38 -5.39
CA GLN A 98 -4.94 -5.44 -6.74
C GLN A 98 -3.49 -4.96 -6.80
N GLY A 99 -3.10 -4.10 -5.86
CA GLY A 99 -1.85 -3.34 -5.90
C GLY A 99 -1.96 -2.13 -6.83
N HIS A 100 -3.18 -1.66 -7.06
CA HIS A 100 -3.48 -0.52 -7.93
C HIS A 100 -3.99 0.65 -7.09
N VAL A 101 -3.05 1.47 -6.67
CA VAL A 101 -3.32 2.66 -5.85
C VAL A 101 -4.26 3.60 -6.59
N ASP A 102 -5.36 3.99 -5.94
CA ASP A 102 -6.34 4.90 -6.50
C ASP A 102 -5.93 6.36 -6.31
N GLN A 103 -5.40 6.68 -5.13
CA GLN A 103 -4.90 7.99 -4.77
C GLN A 103 -4.01 7.93 -3.53
N THR A 104 -3.38 9.05 -3.21
CA THR A 104 -2.72 9.22 -1.92
C THR A 104 -3.65 9.87 -0.90
N GLY A 105 -3.37 9.62 0.38
CA GLY A 105 -4.01 10.29 1.51
C GLY A 105 -2.97 10.83 2.47
N ILE A 106 -3.42 11.58 3.48
CA ILE A 106 -2.57 12.18 4.50
C ILE A 106 -2.98 11.71 5.89
N CYS A 107 -2.01 11.28 6.68
CA CYS A 107 -2.23 10.97 8.10
C CYS A 107 -2.55 12.26 8.88
N LYS A 108 -3.76 12.37 9.41
CA LYS A 108 -4.27 13.57 10.13
C LYS A 108 -4.05 13.48 11.63
N SER A 109 -4.21 12.28 12.19
CA SER A 109 -4.01 12.08 13.62
C SER A 109 -3.58 10.65 13.95
N ILE A 110 -2.85 10.52 15.04
CA ILE A 110 -2.42 9.26 15.61
C ILE A 110 -2.74 9.33 17.11
N LYS A 111 -3.51 8.37 17.62
CA LYS A 111 -3.87 8.27 19.03
C LYS A 111 -3.57 6.88 19.53
N GLU A 112 -2.75 6.77 20.55
CA GLU A 112 -2.59 5.52 21.29
C GLU A 112 -3.76 5.31 22.23
N ALA A 113 -4.27 4.10 22.29
CA ALA A 113 -5.38 3.72 23.14
C ALA A 113 -5.19 2.30 23.68
N ASN A 114 -4.74 2.17 24.91
CA ASN A 114 -4.61 0.90 25.64
C ASN A 114 -3.85 -0.19 24.83
N GLY A 115 -2.69 0.16 24.26
CA GLY A 115 -1.83 -0.77 23.52
C GLY A 115 -2.26 -1.02 22.07
N SER A 116 -3.15 -0.21 21.55
CA SER A 116 -3.53 -0.14 20.12
C SER A 116 -3.42 1.30 19.67
N TRP A 117 -3.46 1.53 18.35
CA TRP A 117 -3.38 2.87 17.78
C TRP A 117 -4.55 3.13 16.87
N TYR A 118 -5.13 4.33 16.97
CA TYR A 118 -6.08 4.86 16.00
C TYR A 118 -5.36 5.84 15.09
N PHE A 119 -5.41 5.56 13.79
CA PHE A 119 -4.92 6.46 12.75
C PHE A 119 -6.10 7.02 11.98
N THR A 120 -6.10 8.32 11.78
CA THR A 120 -7.11 9.00 10.93
C THR A 120 -6.43 9.54 9.69
N PHE A 121 -7.04 9.29 8.54
CA PHE A 121 -6.53 9.69 7.23
C PHE A 121 -7.55 10.53 6.48
N GLU A 122 -7.05 11.54 5.78
CA GLU A 122 -7.81 12.37 4.85
C GLU A 122 -7.42 12.04 3.42
N TYR A 123 -8.39 12.05 2.50
CA TYR A 123 -8.20 11.81 1.08
C TYR A 123 -9.06 12.75 0.22
N ASP A 124 -8.77 12.86 -1.09
CA ASP A 124 -9.50 13.74 -1.99
C ASP A 124 -10.87 13.13 -2.38
N PRO A 125 -11.99 13.79 -2.00
CA PRO A 125 -13.33 13.30 -2.33
C PRO A 125 -13.71 13.52 -3.81
N ILE A 126 -12.94 14.31 -4.58
CA ILE A 126 -13.23 14.63 -5.99
C ILE A 126 -13.20 13.36 -6.86
N LEU A 127 -12.35 12.40 -6.49
CA LEU A 127 -12.23 11.12 -7.21
C LEU A 127 -13.41 10.16 -6.99
N ASN A 128 -14.40 10.55 -6.18
CA ASN A 128 -15.58 9.74 -5.84
C ASN A 128 -15.26 8.36 -5.23
N ASN A 129 -14.07 8.19 -4.70
CA ASN A 129 -13.76 7.03 -3.89
C ASN A 129 -14.47 7.14 -2.55
N LEU A 130 -14.94 6.02 -2.02
CA LEU A 130 -15.69 6.02 -0.76
C LEU A 130 -15.24 4.86 0.14
N THR A 131 -15.29 5.11 1.41
CA THR A 131 -15.22 4.07 2.46
C THR A 131 -16.60 3.84 3.05
N ILE A 132 -16.79 2.71 3.68
CA ILE A 132 -17.99 2.42 4.50
C ILE A 132 -17.56 1.98 5.88
N GLU A 133 -18.39 2.24 6.87
CA GLU A 133 -18.16 1.76 8.23
C GLU A 133 -18.03 0.23 8.24
N LYS A 134 -16.97 -0.31 8.87
CA LYS A 134 -16.61 -1.73 8.87
C LYS A 134 -16.26 -2.35 7.51
N GLY A 135 -16.12 -1.55 6.47
CA GLY A 135 -15.57 -1.99 5.17
C GLY A 135 -14.05 -2.14 5.21
N SER A 136 -13.50 -2.64 4.11
CA SER A 136 -12.05 -2.80 3.93
C SER A 136 -11.44 -1.59 3.22
N ILE A 137 -10.20 -1.30 3.56
CA ILE A 137 -9.34 -0.31 2.89
C ILE A 137 -7.90 -0.82 2.91
N THR A 138 -7.14 -0.50 1.87
CA THR A 138 -5.70 -0.77 1.85
C THR A 138 -4.93 0.53 2.06
N ILE A 139 -4.05 0.56 3.07
CA ILE A 139 -3.17 1.69 3.39
C ILE A 139 -1.73 1.23 3.28
N ASN A 140 -0.95 1.80 2.37
CA ASN A 140 0.41 1.32 2.07
C ASN A 140 0.49 -0.20 1.96
N GLY A 141 -0.49 -0.82 1.29
CA GLY A 141 -0.57 -2.27 1.10
C GLY A 141 -1.17 -3.06 2.26
N VAL A 142 -1.44 -2.46 3.41
CA VAL A 142 -2.01 -3.14 4.58
C VAL A 142 -3.53 -3.15 4.50
N SER A 143 -4.14 -4.35 4.53
CA SER A 143 -5.60 -4.54 4.62
C SER A 143 -6.10 -4.20 6.02
N LEU A 144 -7.01 -3.25 6.12
CA LEU A 144 -7.52 -2.73 7.40
C LEU A 144 -9.03 -2.52 7.37
N THR A 145 -9.63 -2.60 8.54
CA THR A 145 -11.05 -2.32 8.73
C THR A 145 -11.27 -0.83 9.02
N VAL A 146 -12.14 -0.22 8.24
CA VAL A 146 -12.54 1.18 8.40
C VAL A 146 -13.39 1.37 9.64
N VAL A 147 -13.10 2.42 10.38
CA VAL A 147 -13.93 2.97 11.46
C VAL A 147 -14.08 4.48 11.25
N ASN A 148 -15.17 5.07 11.72
CA ASN A 148 -15.47 6.49 11.54
C ASN A 148 -15.40 6.95 10.07
N SER A 149 -16.11 6.25 9.18
CA SER A 149 -16.16 6.59 7.76
C SER A 149 -16.91 7.90 7.53
N LEU A 150 -16.21 8.91 7.01
CA LEU A 150 -16.75 10.21 6.61
C LEU A 150 -16.57 10.42 5.10
N LYS A 151 -17.01 11.56 4.57
CA LYS A 151 -16.97 11.85 3.13
C LYS A 151 -15.55 11.84 2.55
N ASN A 152 -14.58 12.37 3.28
CA ASN A 152 -13.19 12.52 2.84
C ASN A 152 -12.18 12.13 3.93
N GLU A 153 -12.65 11.46 4.97
CA GLU A 153 -11.83 11.07 6.11
C GLU A 153 -12.32 9.73 6.66
N PHE A 154 -11.41 8.91 7.12
CA PHE A 154 -11.72 7.68 7.85
C PHE A 154 -10.63 7.40 8.88
N SER A 155 -10.96 6.52 9.81
CA SER A 155 -9.97 6.01 10.77
C SER A 155 -9.81 4.50 10.64
N VAL A 156 -8.70 3.99 11.15
CA VAL A 156 -8.44 2.56 11.33
C VAL A 156 -7.87 2.31 12.73
N ALA A 157 -8.14 1.13 13.27
CA ALA A 157 -7.54 0.68 14.53
C ALA A 157 -6.43 -0.33 14.23
N ILE A 158 -5.21 -0.06 14.68
CA ILE A 158 -4.02 -0.87 14.44
C ILE A 158 -3.66 -1.63 15.72
N ILE A 159 -3.58 -2.96 15.62
CA ILE A 159 -3.11 -3.83 16.70
C ILE A 159 -1.57 -3.79 16.81
N PRO A 160 -0.97 -4.14 17.96
CA PRO A 160 0.48 -4.11 18.15
C PRO A 160 1.26 -4.85 17.07
N TYR A 161 0.81 -6.04 16.71
CA TYR A 161 1.47 -6.84 15.67
C TYR A 161 1.59 -6.08 14.33
N THR A 162 0.51 -5.50 13.84
CA THR A 162 0.50 -4.71 12.59
C THR A 162 1.37 -3.46 12.71
N TYR A 163 1.32 -2.79 13.86
CA TYR A 163 2.15 -1.61 14.12
C TYR A 163 3.64 -1.92 14.02
N GLU A 164 4.09 -3.01 14.63
CA GLU A 164 5.50 -3.39 14.69
C GLU A 164 6.03 -3.98 13.38
N HIS A 165 5.19 -4.74 12.66
CA HIS A 165 5.61 -5.50 11.47
C HIS A 165 5.36 -4.77 10.15
N THR A 166 4.84 -3.54 10.20
CA THR A 166 4.64 -2.70 9.02
C THR A 166 5.28 -1.33 9.20
N ASN A 167 5.25 -0.50 8.16
CA ASN A 167 5.77 0.85 8.25
C ASN A 167 4.84 1.83 9.02
N PHE A 168 3.72 1.38 9.59
CA PHE A 168 2.85 2.20 10.44
C PHE A 168 3.58 2.82 11.63
N LYS A 169 4.57 2.12 12.21
CA LYS A 169 5.41 2.64 13.30
C LYS A 169 6.19 3.90 12.95
N ASN A 170 6.40 4.15 11.65
CA ASN A 170 7.13 5.32 11.16
C ASN A 170 6.19 6.49 10.78
N PHE A 171 4.86 6.29 10.82
CA PHE A 171 3.92 7.33 10.45
C PHE A 171 3.93 8.48 11.46
N LYS A 172 3.76 9.67 10.93
CA LYS A 172 3.58 10.93 11.67
C LYS A 172 2.39 11.68 11.08
N VAL A 173 1.85 12.63 11.82
CA VAL A 173 0.89 13.57 11.26
C VAL A 173 1.55 14.28 10.06
N GLY A 174 0.86 14.29 8.93
CA GLY A 174 1.38 14.76 7.65
C GLY A 174 2.01 13.69 6.75
N THR A 175 2.18 12.45 7.22
CA THR A 175 2.70 11.35 6.38
C THR A 175 1.74 11.11 5.23
N LYS A 176 2.27 11.13 4.00
CA LYS A 176 1.56 10.78 2.76
C LYS A 176 1.56 9.25 2.57
N ILE A 177 0.40 8.69 2.35
CA ILE A 177 0.19 7.25 2.23
C ILE A 177 -0.52 6.91 0.91
N ASN A 178 -0.35 5.66 0.43
CA ASN A 178 -1.08 5.11 -0.69
C ASN A 178 -2.41 4.52 -0.22
N LEU A 179 -3.48 4.80 -0.96
CA LEU A 179 -4.81 4.26 -0.73
C LEU A 179 -5.26 3.43 -1.93
N GLU A 180 -5.70 2.20 -1.67
CA GLU A 180 -6.47 1.41 -2.61
C GLU A 180 -7.81 1.07 -1.96
N PHE A 181 -8.90 1.53 -2.56
CA PHE A 181 -10.26 1.29 -2.09
C PHE A 181 -10.73 -0.11 -2.53
N ASP A 182 -11.60 -0.71 -1.75
CA ASP A 182 -12.11 -2.06 -2.05
C ASP A 182 -12.73 -2.09 -3.47
N VAL A 183 -12.21 -3.00 -4.28
CA VAL A 183 -12.60 -3.14 -5.69
C VAL A 183 -14.10 -3.43 -5.86
N ILE A 184 -14.72 -4.12 -4.89
CA ILE A 184 -16.16 -4.39 -4.90
C ILE A 184 -16.94 -3.08 -4.81
N GLY A 185 -16.53 -2.17 -3.92
CA GLY A 185 -17.14 -0.84 -3.79
C GLY A 185 -17.01 -0.02 -5.08
N LYS A 186 -15.87 -0.09 -5.77
CA LYS A 186 -15.65 0.60 -7.05
C LYS A 186 -16.61 0.10 -8.14
N TYR A 187 -16.80 -1.20 -8.27
CA TYR A 187 -17.76 -1.75 -9.26
C TYR A 187 -19.21 -1.41 -8.91
N VAL A 188 -19.62 -1.52 -7.66
CA VAL A 188 -20.96 -1.14 -7.20
C VAL A 188 -21.24 0.33 -7.49
N SER A 189 -20.32 1.23 -7.13
CA SER A 189 -20.42 2.67 -7.40
C SER A 189 -20.56 2.96 -8.89
N LYS A 190 -19.76 2.30 -9.74
CA LYS A 190 -19.84 2.45 -11.20
C LYS A 190 -21.19 2.01 -11.75
N LEU A 191 -21.73 0.89 -11.30
CA LEU A 191 -23.05 0.39 -11.74
C LEU A 191 -24.18 1.36 -11.34
N TYR A 192 -24.10 1.99 -10.18
CA TYR A 192 -25.07 3.00 -9.73
C TYR A 192 -25.01 4.28 -10.59
N SER A 193 -23.84 4.69 -11.04
CA SER A 193 -23.65 5.90 -11.85
C SER A 193 -24.13 5.75 -13.30
N LEU A 194 -24.50 4.54 -13.74
CA LEU A 194 -25.04 4.26 -15.08
C LEU A 194 -26.58 4.29 -15.13
N LYS A 195 -27.23 4.49 -13.99
CA LYS A 195 -28.69 4.67 -13.88
C LYS A 195 -29.06 6.14 -13.89
#